data_9a2156f2ff48bd3a3876f55c9b9141e2
#
_entry.id   9a2156f2ff48bd3a3876f55c9b9141e2
#
_cell.length_a   1.000
_cell.length_b   1.000
_cell.length_c   1.000
_cell.angle_alpha   90.00
_cell.angle_beta   90.00
_cell.angle_gamma   90.00
#
_symmetry.space_group_name_H-M   'P 1'
#
loop_
_entity.id
_entity.type
_entity.pdbx_description
1 polymer ?
#
loop_
_entity_poly.entity_id
_entity_poly.type
_entity_poly.pdbx_seq_one_letter_code
_entity_poly.pdbx_strand_id
1 'polypeptide(L)'
;EAARRLREYSRGSALVASHKNCGRVQDAYSLRCVPPVMGASWDAILHVEQQLEVELNSVNDNPLVFPESGETVSAGLFHAQPVALAADYLKIAVAEIASMSERRIDRLLDGRTSGLPEALAGTPGLESGYMLAQYTAAALVSENKLLAHPASVDSIPTGAGLEDHVSMAPIAARYARHVTDHAAKVVALELLCGCRALELRRPLKAGEGTEMLYGAVRRIASAPEGDRPLQGPCEELARWVLSGAPQKLAEEVLSS
;
A
#
# COMPACT_ATOMS: atom_id res chain seq x y z
N GLU A 1 -14.45 3.46 -9.15
CA GLU A 1 -13.38 2.61 -9.67
C GLU A 1 -13.11 1.42 -8.73
N ALA A 2 -12.77 1.62 -7.45
CA ALA A 2 -12.44 0.54 -6.51
C ALA A 2 -13.52 -0.55 -6.42
N ALA A 3 -14.81 -0.17 -6.32
CA ALA A 3 -15.92 -1.12 -6.29
C ALA A 3 -16.07 -1.89 -7.61
N ARG A 4 -15.76 -1.29 -8.76
CA ARG A 4 -15.78 -1.96 -10.06
C ARG A 4 -14.69 -3.03 -10.10
N ARG A 5 -13.46 -2.70 -9.75
CA ARG A 5 -12.33 -3.64 -9.71
C ARG A 5 -12.61 -4.83 -8.79
N LEU A 6 -13.16 -4.61 -7.60
CA LEU A 6 -13.53 -5.70 -6.69
C LEU A 6 -14.53 -6.68 -7.31
N ARG A 7 -15.55 -6.18 -8.04
CA ARG A 7 -16.50 -7.04 -8.74
C ARG A 7 -15.84 -7.87 -9.83
N GLU A 8 -14.96 -7.26 -10.61
CA GLU A 8 -14.26 -7.97 -11.69
C GLU A 8 -13.32 -9.05 -11.14
N TYR A 9 -12.52 -8.73 -10.12
CA TYR A 9 -11.60 -9.70 -9.51
C TYR A 9 -12.31 -10.87 -8.82
N SER A 10 -13.54 -10.67 -8.34
CA SER A 10 -14.34 -11.71 -7.69
C SER A 10 -15.31 -12.44 -8.62
N ARG A 11 -15.32 -12.13 -9.91
CA ARG A 11 -16.22 -12.77 -10.90
C ARG A 11 -16.01 -14.28 -10.88
N GLY A 12 -17.12 -15.04 -10.87
CA GLY A 12 -17.08 -16.51 -10.89
C GLY A 12 -16.64 -17.17 -9.60
N SER A 13 -16.51 -16.42 -8.48
CA SER A 13 -15.99 -16.95 -7.21
C SER A 13 -16.96 -17.94 -6.56
N ALA A 14 -16.54 -19.21 -6.47
CA ALA A 14 -17.23 -20.24 -5.67
C ALA A 14 -17.14 -19.93 -4.16
N LEU A 15 -16.08 -19.29 -3.71
CA LEU A 15 -15.95 -18.82 -2.31
C LEU A 15 -17.02 -17.78 -1.97
N VAL A 16 -17.22 -16.76 -2.80
CA VAL A 16 -18.27 -15.77 -2.60
C VAL A 16 -19.65 -16.44 -2.64
N ALA A 17 -19.88 -17.35 -3.59
CA ALA A 17 -21.13 -18.08 -3.72
C ALA A 17 -21.43 -18.95 -2.48
N SER A 18 -20.42 -19.54 -1.85
CA SER A 18 -20.57 -20.37 -0.64
C SER A 18 -21.02 -19.59 0.59
N HIS A 19 -20.84 -18.25 0.58
CA HIS A 19 -21.22 -17.36 1.69
C HIS A 19 -22.65 -16.78 1.57
N LYS A 20 -23.40 -17.15 0.56
CA LYS A 20 -24.84 -16.82 0.50
C LYS A 20 -25.53 -17.44 1.71
N ASN A 21 -26.24 -16.60 2.47
CA ASN A 21 -26.95 -17.00 3.69
C ASN A 21 -26.05 -17.36 4.89
N CYS A 22 -24.82 -16.85 4.94
CA CYS A 22 -24.03 -16.94 6.17
C CYS A 22 -24.70 -16.14 7.30
N GLY A 23 -24.59 -16.61 8.55
CA GLY A 23 -25.25 -16.00 9.71
C GLY A 23 -24.67 -14.64 10.15
N ARG A 24 -23.72 -14.09 9.41
CA ARG A 24 -23.11 -12.77 9.70
C ARG A 24 -23.98 -11.66 9.10
N VAL A 25 -24.38 -10.69 9.94
CA VAL A 25 -25.16 -9.53 9.48
C VAL A 25 -24.31 -8.60 8.60
N GLN A 26 -23.04 -8.41 8.94
CA GLN A 26 -22.11 -7.51 8.24
C GLN A 26 -20.66 -8.03 8.34
N ASP A 27 -19.86 -7.72 7.30
CA ASP A 27 -18.41 -7.87 7.35
C ASP A 27 -17.76 -6.71 8.11
N ALA A 28 -16.51 -6.92 8.55
CA ALA A 28 -15.70 -5.87 9.14
C ALA A 28 -15.39 -4.75 8.13
N TYR A 29 -15.10 -3.56 8.62
CA TYR A 29 -14.79 -2.38 7.80
C TYR A 29 -13.58 -2.59 6.89
N SER A 30 -12.57 -3.35 7.34
CA SER A 30 -11.40 -3.69 6.52
C SER A 30 -11.74 -4.50 5.25
N LEU A 31 -12.96 -5.01 5.14
CA LEU A 31 -13.50 -5.69 3.97
C LEU A 31 -14.57 -4.84 3.27
N ARG A 32 -15.66 -4.51 3.97
CA ARG A 32 -16.82 -3.82 3.34
C ARG A 32 -16.58 -2.34 3.04
N CYS A 33 -15.63 -1.68 3.71
CA CYS A 33 -15.27 -0.29 3.47
C CYS A 33 -14.06 -0.11 2.55
N VAL A 34 -13.56 -1.18 1.91
CA VAL A 34 -12.49 -1.09 0.91
C VAL A 34 -12.80 -0.08 -0.19
N PRO A 35 -14.01 -0.02 -0.79
CA PRO A 35 -14.28 0.94 -1.85
C PRO A 35 -14.09 2.40 -1.45
N PRO A 36 -14.69 2.93 -0.36
CA PRO A 36 -14.52 4.33 0.02
C PRO A 36 -13.10 4.63 0.53
N VAL A 37 -12.46 3.72 1.29
CA VAL A 37 -11.13 3.98 1.84
C VAL A 37 -10.06 3.93 0.77
N MET A 38 -10.02 2.86 -0.04
CA MET A 38 -9.05 2.78 -1.15
C MET A 38 -9.32 3.82 -2.23
N GLY A 39 -10.58 4.20 -2.45
CA GLY A 39 -10.94 5.29 -3.35
C GLY A 39 -10.34 6.61 -2.91
N ALA A 40 -10.48 6.98 -1.64
CA ALA A 40 -9.89 8.19 -1.09
C ALA A 40 -8.36 8.21 -1.19
N SER A 41 -7.69 7.09 -0.88
CA SER A 41 -6.24 6.98 -1.05
C SER A 41 -5.80 7.08 -2.51
N TRP A 42 -6.59 6.50 -3.43
CA TRP A 42 -6.34 6.62 -4.87
C TRP A 42 -6.44 8.07 -5.37
N ASP A 43 -7.50 8.80 -4.98
CA ASP A 43 -7.69 10.20 -5.35
C ASP A 43 -6.55 11.08 -4.80
N ALA A 44 -6.08 10.80 -3.58
CA ALA A 44 -4.92 11.48 -2.99
C ALA A 44 -3.64 11.24 -3.79
N ILE A 45 -3.38 9.99 -4.22
CA ILE A 45 -2.21 9.65 -5.04
C ILE A 45 -2.26 10.35 -6.40
N LEU A 46 -3.41 10.37 -7.06
CA LEU A 46 -3.58 11.08 -8.34
C LEU A 46 -3.34 12.60 -8.19
N HIS A 47 -3.82 13.20 -7.10
CA HIS A 47 -3.55 14.61 -6.82
C HIS A 47 -2.05 14.87 -6.66
N VAL A 48 -1.34 14.02 -5.91
CA VAL A 48 0.10 14.14 -5.71
C VAL A 48 0.86 13.99 -7.03
N GLU A 49 0.48 13.03 -7.87
CA GLU A 49 1.07 12.83 -9.20
C GLU A 49 0.95 14.11 -10.04
N GLN A 50 -0.22 14.72 -10.10
CA GLN A 50 -0.45 15.98 -10.82
C GLN A 50 0.41 17.14 -10.28
N GLN A 51 0.52 17.26 -8.95
CA GLN A 51 1.36 18.30 -8.34
C GLN A 51 2.83 18.12 -8.66
N LEU A 52 3.34 16.89 -8.57
CA LEU A 52 4.74 16.58 -8.88
C LEU A 52 5.04 16.74 -10.37
N GLU A 53 4.09 16.45 -11.27
CA GLU A 53 4.26 16.69 -12.70
C GLU A 53 4.45 18.17 -13.00
N VAL A 54 3.68 19.05 -12.35
CA VAL A 54 3.86 20.51 -12.46
C VAL A 54 5.26 20.93 -12.00
N GLU A 55 5.69 20.48 -10.81
CA GLU A 55 6.99 20.84 -10.25
C GLU A 55 8.16 20.33 -11.11
N LEU A 56 8.07 19.10 -11.64
CA LEU A 56 9.08 18.51 -12.52
C LEU A 56 9.26 19.27 -13.85
N ASN A 57 8.24 19.97 -14.32
CA ASN A 57 8.26 20.75 -15.55
C ASN A 57 8.41 22.25 -15.31
N SER A 58 8.56 22.69 -14.07
CA SER A 58 8.72 24.09 -13.71
C SER A 58 10.18 24.54 -13.72
N VAL A 59 10.40 25.82 -14.03
CA VAL A 59 11.69 26.48 -13.83
C VAL A 59 11.67 27.08 -12.44
N ASN A 60 12.48 26.55 -11.53
CA ASN A 60 12.38 26.81 -10.10
C ASN A 60 13.71 27.18 -9.42
N ASP A 61 14.65 27.77 -10.16
CA ASP A 61 15.90 28.26 -9.59
C ASP A 61 15.84 29.76 -9.23
N ASN A 62 16.91 30.28 -8.65
CA ASN A 62 17.08 31.70 -8.36
C ASN A 62 18.54 32.13 -8.67
N PRO A 63 18.74 33.13 -9.54
CA PRO A 63 17.71 33.87 -10.28
C PRO A 63 17.12 33.08 -11.47
N LEU A 64 15.91 33.46 -11.88
CA LEU A 64 15.36 33.02 -13.18
C LEU A 64 16.06 33.80 -14.30
N VAL A 65 16.51 33.09 -15.33
CA VAL A 65 17.19 33.67 -16.50
C VAL A 65 16.37 33.43 -17.75
N PHE A 66 16.09 34.48 -18.48
CA PHE A 66 15.35 34.48 -19.74
C PHE A 66 16.30 34.83 -20.90
N PRO A 67 16.93 33.84 -21.55
CA PRO A 67 17.97 34.11 -22.55
C PRO A 67 17.47 34.93 -23.77
N GLU A 68 16.21 34.74 -24.15
CA GLU A 68 15.62 35.42 -25.30
C GLU A 68 15.45 36.92 -25.10
N SER A 69 15.15 37.36 -23.87
CA SER A 69 15.01 38.78 -23.52
C SER A 69 16.26 39.38 -22.87
N GLY A 70 17.20 38.52 -22.43
CA GLY A 70 18.34 38.92 -21.62
C GLY A 70 17.96 39.34 -20.19
N GLU A 71 16.74 39.04 -19.77
CA GLU A 71 16.22 39.42 -18.45
C GLU A 71 16.65 38.40 -17.40
N THR A 72 16.96 38.90 -16.19
CA THR A 72 17.24 38.09 -15.01
C THR A 72 16.38 38.56 -13.85
N VAL A 73 15.61 37.67 -13.26
CA VAL A 73 14.63 37.97 -12.21
C VAL A 73 14.94 37.19 -10.95
N SER A 74 15.12 37.91 -9.83
CA SER A 74 15.17 37.25 -8.51
C SER A 74 13.78 36.84 -8.10
N ALA A 75 13.61 35.54 -7.78
CA ALA A 75 12.32 34.92 -7.49
C ALA A 75 12.41 33.93 -6.33
N GLY A 76 11.28 33.39 -5.90
CA GLY A 76 11.16 32.43 -4.79
C GLY A 76 10.64 31.07 -5.21
N LEU A 77 10.61 30.75 -6.51
CA LEU A 77 10.06 29.48 -7.02
C LEU A 77 10.86 28.23 -6.64
N PHE A 78 12.10 28.43 -6.12
CA PHE A 78 12.92 27.35 -5.55
C PHE A 78 12.36 26.81 -4.24
N HIS A 79 11.39 27.46 -3.61
CA HIS A 79 10.82 27.03 -2.34
C HIS A 79 9.99 25.75 -2.53
N ALA A 80 10.49 24.63 -2.01
CA ALA A 80 9.94 23.31 -2.25
C ALA A 80 8.70 22.96 -1.38
N GLN A 81 7.93 23.95 -0.92
CA GLN A 81 6.72 23.71 -0.13
C GLN A 81 5.64 22.91 -0.90
N PRO A 82 5.41 23.11 -2.22
CA PRO A 82 4.52 22.26 -2.97
C PRO A 82 4.90 20.79 -2.91
N VAL A 83 6.21 20.48 -3.04
CA VAL A 83 6.74 19.12 -2.93
C VAL A 83 6.58 18.57 -1.52
N ALA A 84 6.81 19.40 -0.48
CA ALA A 84 6.66 18.99 0.92
C ALA A 84 5.21 18.57 1.23
N LEU A 85 4.24 19.39 0.83
CA LEU A 85 2.81 19.11 1.00
C LEU A 85 2.37 17.87 0.21
N ALA A 86 2.81 17.73 -1.03
CA ALA A 86 2.52 16.57 -1.86
C ALA A 86 3.08 15.27 -1.24
N ALA A 87 4.33 15.29 -0.77
CA ALA A 87 4.95 14.13 -0.13
C ALA A 87 4.28 13.75 1.20
N ASP A 88 3.87 14.74 2.01
CA ASP A 88 3.13 14.50 3.25
C ASP A 88 1.75 13.92 2.98
N TYR A 89 1.05 14.42 1.98
CA TYR A 89 -0.26 13.88 1.59
C TYR A 89 -0.14 12.44 1.05
N LEU A 90 0.89 12.17 0.25
CA LEU A 90 1.20 10.83 -0.23
C LEU A 90 1.41 9.84 0.92
N LYS A 91 2.27 10.18 1.89
CA LYS A 91 2.58 9.25 2.98
C LYS A 91 1.38 8.96 3.88
N ILE A 92 0.46 9.93 4.06
CA ILE A 92 -0.79 9.72 4.78
C ILE A 92 -1.67 8.72 4.04
N ALA A 93 -1.87 8.90 2.72
CA ALA A 93 -2.67 8.01 1.90
C ALA A 93 -2.11 6.58 1.83
N VAL A 94 -0.79 6.44 1.72
CA VAL A 94 -0.11 5.14 1.66
C VAL A 94 -0.11 4.44 3.02
N ALA A 95 0.05 5.19 4.13
CA ALA A 95 -0.06 4.63 5.48
C ALA A 95 -1.45 4.02 5.73
N GLU A 96 -2.52 4.63 5.21
CA GLU A 96 -3.89 4.10 5.31
C GLU A 96 -4.06 2.78 4.54
N ILE A 97 -3.46 2.66 3.35
CA ILE A 97 -3.44 1.40 2.58
C ILE A 97 -2.80 0.29 3.42
N ALA A 98 -1.65 0.56 4.03
CA ALA A 98 -0.95 -0.39 4.89
C ALA A 98 -1.79 -0.76 6.14
N SER A 99 -2.45 0.23 6.76
CA SER A 99 -3.31 0.03 7.93
C SER A 99 -4.48 -0.91 7.61
N MET A 100 -5.17 -0.71 6.49
CA MET A 100 -6.24 -1.60 6.05
C MET A 100 -5.75 -3.01 5.72
N SER A 101 -4.58 -3.13 5.11
CA SER A 101 -3.94 -4.41 4.80
C SER A 101 -3.61 -5.19 6.07
N GLU A 102 -3.03 -4.55 7.06
CA GLU A 102 -2.71 -5.16 8.36
C GLU A 102 -3.99 -5.66 9.06
N ARG A 103 -5.09 -4.89 9.05
CA ARG A 103 -6.36 -5.34 9.63
C ARG A 103 -6.93 -6.57 8.94
N ARG A 104 -6.68 -6.75 7.63
CA ARG A 104 -7.10 -7.96 6.91
C ARG A 104 -6.19 -9.15 7.24
N ILE A 105 -4.88 -8.93 7.42
CA ILE A 105 -3.97 -9.97 7.92
C ILE A 105 -4.44 -10.46 9.29
N ASP A 106 -4.67 -9.56 10.25
CA ASP A 106 -5.15 -9.87 11.59
C ASP A 106 -6.41 -10.75 11.55
N ARG A 107 -7.39 -10.38 10.71
CA ARG A 107 -8.63 -11.14 10.57
C ARG A 107 -8.44 -12.52 9.93
N LEU A 108 -7.52 -12.67 9.00
CA LEU A 108 -7.24 -13.97 8.38
C LEU A 108 -6.60 -14.93 9.38
N LEU A 109 -5.74 -14.43 10.25
CA LEU A 109 -4.98 -15.24 11.20
C LEU A 109 -5.78 -15.61 12.46
N ASP A 110 -6.80 -14.84 12.84
CA ASP A 110 -7.72 -15.19 13.92
C ASP A 110 -8.77 -16.20 13.42
N GLY A 111 -8.65 -17.45 13.84
CA GLY A 111 -9.57 -18.53 13.47
C GLY A 111 -11.03 -18.26 13.81
N ARG A 112 -11.31 -17.47 14.87
CA ARG A 112 -12.67 -17.09 15.28
C ARG A 112 -13.32 -16.15 14.25
N THR A 113 -12.53 -15.33 13.57
CA THR A 113 -13.03 -14.37 12.59
C THR A 113 -13.01 -14.92 11.17
N SER A 114 -11.98 -15.68 10.80
CA SER A 114 -11.80 -16.25 9.45
C SER A 114 -12.51 -17.58 9.24
N GLY A 115 -12.70 -18.37 10.33
CA GLY A 115 -13.14 -19.76 10.26
C GLY A 115 -12.08 -20.67 9.59
N LEU A 116 -10.82 -20.24 9.61
CA LEU A 116 -9.63 -20.99 9.18
C LEU A 116 -8.83 -21.44 10.40
N PRO A 117 -7.87 -22.35 10.26
CA PRO A 117 -6.96 -22.68 11.34
C PRO A 117 -6.25 -21.44 11.89
N GLU A 118 -6.05 -21.38 13.20
CA GLU A 118 -5.35 -20.28 13.88
C GLU A 118 -3.98 -20.05 13.23
N ALA A 119 -3.63 -18.79 13.01
CA ALA A 119 -2.43 -18.36 12.30
C ALA A 119 -2.23 -19.01 10.90
N LEU A 120 -3.28 -19.55 10.28
CA LEU A 120 -3.24 -20.29 9.01
C LEU A 120 -2.27 -21.51 9.06
N ALA A 121 -2.02 -22.06 10.25
CA ALA A 121 -1.14 -23.18 10.46
C ALA A 121 -1.68 -24.45 9.80
N GLY A 122 -0.79 -25.33 9.32
CA GLY A 122 -1.16 -26.65 8.82
C GLY A 122 -1.59 -27.57 9.95
N THR A 123 -0.83 -27.55 11.05
CA THR A 123 -1.09 -28.30 12.28
C THR A 123 -1.09 -27.32 13.46
N PRO A 124 -2.26 -26.75 13.85
CA PRO A 124 -2.35 -25.83 14.97
C PRO A 124 -1.82 -26.44 16.28
N GLY A 125 -1.05 -25.67 17.03
CA GLY A 125 -0.41 -26.10 18.27
C GLY A 125 0.97 -26.73 18.09
N LEU A 126 1.32 -27.22 16.89
CA LEU A 126 2.66 -27.68 16.54
C LEU A 126 3.40 -26.62 15.70
N GLU A 127 2.70 -25.98 14.76
CA GLU A 127 3.23 -24.97 13.88
C GLU A 127 2.79 -23.57 14.34
N SER A 128 3.67 -22.59 14.18
CA SER A 128 3.38 -21.15 14.38
C SER A 128 2.65 -20.53 13.18
N GLY A 129 2.73 -21.17 12.02
CA GLY A 129 2.12 -20.70 10.78
C GLY A 129 2.58 -19.30 10.37
N TYR A 130 1.63 -18.41 10.14
CA TYR A 130 1.88 -17.03 9.71
C TYR A 130 1.84 -15.99 10.84
N MET A 131 1.95 -16.41 12.12
CA MET A 131 1.89 -15.52 13.29
C MET A 131 2.87 -14.33 13.16
N LEU A 132 4.11 -14.58 12.72
CA LEU A 132 5.12 -13.52 12.55
C LEU A 132 4.79 -12.54 11.41
N ALA A 133 3.96 -12.91 10.45
CA ALA A 133 3.45 -11.98 9.42
C ALA A 133 2.61 -10.87 10.06
N GLN A 134 1.73 -11.21 11.01
CA GLN A 134 0.94 -10.24 11.77
C GLN A 134 1.83 -9.30 12.59
N TYR A 135 2.79 -9.86 13.34
CA TYR A 135 3.67 -9.05 14.18
C TYR A 135 4.50 -8.07 13.36
N THR A 136 5.04 -8.53 12.23
CA THR A 136 5.80 -7.68 11.32
C THR A 136 4.91 -6.59 10.71
N ALA A 137 3.72 -6.93 10.23
CA ALA A 137 2.78 -5.96 9.67
C ALA A 137 2.36 -4.91 10.71
N ALA A 138 2.06 -5.34 11.95
CA ALA A 138 1.70 -4.44 13.05
C ALA A 138 2.85 -3.47 13.40
N ALA A 139 4.10 -3.96 13.45
CA ALA A 139 5.27 -3.12 13.72
C ALA A 139 5.46 -2.05 12.63
N LEU A 140 5.40 -2.45 11.34
CA LEU A 140 5.55 -1.53 10.20
C LEU A 140 4.43 -0.49 10.14
N VAL A 141 3.18 -0.88 10.41
CA VAL A 141 2.04 0.05 10.47
C VAL A 141 2.17 1.00 11.65
N SER A 142 2.64 0.53 12.80
CA SER A 142 2.90 1.39 13.95
C SER A 142 3.96 2.45 13.64
N GLU A 143 5.05 2.06 12.98
CA GLU A 143 6.11 3.00 12.55
C GLU A 143 5.58 3.99 11.49
N ASN A 144 4.76 3.53 10.55
CA ASN A 144 4.13 4.41 9.56
C ASN A 144 3.31 5.54 10.19
N LYS A 145 2.67 5.32 11.34
CA LYS A 145 1.92 6.37 12.06
C LYS A 145 2.83 7.52 12.51
N LEU A 146 4.06 7.20 12.94
CA LEU A 146 5.06 8.20 13.29
C LEU A 146 5.59 8.92 12.05
N LEU A 147 5.94 8.18 11.00
CA LEU A 147 6.46 8.72 9.77
C LEU A 147 5.43 9.56 9.00
N ALA A 148 4.13 9.26 9.16
CA ALA A 148 3.04 10.00 8.54
C ALA A 148 2.79 11.39 9.17
N HIS A 149 3.45 11.73 10.29
CA HIS A 149 3.37 13.07 10.85
C HIS A 149 3.89 14.10 9.82
N PRO A 150 3.12 15.17 9.50
CA PRO A 150 3.52 16.13 8.46
C PRO A 150 4.82 16.85 8.79
N ALA A 151 5.80 16.78 7.89
CA ALA A 151 7.03 17.56 7.98
C ALA A 151 6.87 18.97 7.38
N SER A 152 5.91 19.13 6.47
CA SER A 152 5.61 20.41 5.80
C SER A 152 5.07 21.51 6.71
N VAL A 153 4.67 21.16 7.94
CA VAL A 153 4.22 22.14 8.94
C VAL A 153 5.35 22.71 9.77
N ASP A 154 6.59 22.20 9.60
CA ASP A 154 7.77 22.64 10.32
C ASP A 154 8.62 23.61 9.48
N SER A 155 9.29 24.51 10.17
CA SER A 155 10.24 25.45 9.57
C SER A 155 11.25 25.94 10.62
N ILE A 156 12.52 26.01 10.22
CA ILE A 156 13.61 26.53 11.05
C ILE A 156 14.35 27.62 10.27
N PRO A 157 14.44 28.88 10.76
CA PRO A 157 15.14 29.95 10.05
C PRO A 157 16.62 29.62 9.82
N THR A 158 17.10 29.94 8.62
CA THR A 158 18.52 29.79 8.21
C THR A 158 19.00 31.05 7.50
N GLY A 159 20.20 31.04 6.94
CA GLY A 159 20.73 32.15 6.15
C GLY A 159 20.78 33.52 6.88
N ALA A 160 21.11 33.54 8.19
CA ALA A 160 21.08 34.75 9.01
C ALA A 160 19.69 35.47 9.03
N GLY A 161 18.63 34.71 8.90
CA GLY A 161 17.26 35.21 8.94
C GLY A 161 16.69 35.63 7.58
N LEU A 162 17.45 35.54 6.51
CA LEU A 162 16.93 35.76 5.16
C LEU A 162 16.02 34.61 4.70
N GLU A 163 16.34 33.39 5.13
CA GLU A 163 15.56 32.19 4.94
C GLU A 163 14.70 31.92 6.19
N ASP A 164 13.81 32.85 6.51
CA ASP A 164 13.02 32.85 7.74
C ASP A 164 11.87 31.83 7.73
N HIS A 165 11.54 31.30 6.55
CA HIS A 165 10.58 30.22 6.34
C HIS A 165 11.10 29.27 5.25
N VAL A 166 11.52 28.06 5.64
CA VAL A 166 12.04 27.03 4.75
C VAL A 166 11.13 25.82 4.74
N SER A 167 11.05 25.11 3.59
CA SER A 167 10.32 23.86 3.51
C SER A 167 11.13 22.70 4.11
N MET A 168 10.43 21.70 4.67
CA MET A 168 11.04 20.45 5.09
C MET A 168 10.79 19.33 4.04
N ALA A 169 10.78 19.70 2.76
CA ALA A 169 10.54 18.79 1.63
C ALA A 169 11.46 17.56 1.62
N PRO A 170 12.80 17.66 1.90
CA PRO A 170 13.66 16.49 1.97
C PRO A 170 13.26 15.49 3.06
N ILE A 171 12.73 15.95 4.19
CA ILE A 171 12.21 15.08 5.27
C ILE A 171 10.90 14.45 4.83
N ALA A 172 9.96 15.24 4.32
CA ALA A 172 8.68 14.76 3.81
C ALA A 172 8.87 13.66 2.76
N ALA A 173 9.76 13.90 1.78
CA ALA A 173 10.04 12.95 0.69
C ALA A 173 10.70 11.65 1.19
N ARG A 174 11.70 11.75 2.10
CA ARG A 174 12.30 10.55 2.69
C ARG A 174 11.29 9.71 3.47
N TYR A 175 10.43 10.34 4.25
CA TYR A 175 9.40 9.63 5.00
C TYR A 175 8.32 9.05 4.10
N ALA A 176 7.94 9.73 3.02
CA ALA A 176 7.05 9.17 2.01
C ALA A 176 7.63 7.89 1.40
N ARG A 177 8.92 7.87 1.08
CA ARG A 177 9.62 6.67 0.61
C ARG A 177 9.59 5.54 1.64
N HIS A 178 9.95 5.82 2.90
CA HIS A 178 9.93 4.81 3.97
C HIS A 178 8.53 4.22 4.17
N VAL A 179 7.50 5.07 4.22
CA VAL A 179 6.09 4.63 4.34
C VAL A 179 5.69 3.75 3.14
N THR A 180 6.13 4.09 1.93
CA THR A 180 5.86 3.30 0.73
C THR A 180 6.56 1.94 0.77
N ASP A 181 7.82 1.89 1.19
CA ASP A 181 8.57 0.63 1.35
C ASP A 181 7.92 -0.27 2.42
N HIS A 182 7.48 0.29 3.55
CA HIS A 182 6.75 -0.43 4.59
C HIS A 182 5.39 -0.94 4.09
N ALA A 183 4.63 -0.10 3.41
CA ALA A 183 3.33 -0.48 2.84
C ALA A 183 3.46 -1.64 1.85
N ALA A 184 4.48 -1.62 0.99
CA ALA A 184 4.76 -2.71 0.06
C ALA A 184 5.03 -4.03 0.78
N LYS A 185 5.77 -4.01 1.90
CA LYS A 185 6.01 -5.20 2.73
C LYS A 185 4.73 -5.69 3.41
N VAL A 186 3.90 -4.79 3.94
CA VAL A 186 2.62 -5.16 4.57
C VAL A 186 1.69 -5.79 3.54
N VAL A 187 1.60 -5.23 2.33
CA VAL A 187 0.82 -5.81 1.22
C VAL A 187 1.39 -7.18 0.80
N ALA A 188 2.72 -7.32 0.74
CA ALA A 188 3.36 -8.60 0.45
C ALA A 188 3.00 -9.69 1.49
N LEU A 189 2.98 -9.34 2.77
CA LEU A 189 2.54 -10.24 3.85
C LEU A 189 1.06 -10.57 3.72
N GLU A 190 0.21 -9.61 3.36
CA GLU A 190 -1.21 -9.88 3.08
C GLU A 190 -1.38 -10.86 1.91
N LEU A 191 -0.63 -10.69 0.83
CA LEU A 191 -0.64 -11.61 -0.32
C LEU A 191 -0.25 -13.04 0.09
N LEU A 192 0.79 -13.19 0.91
CA LEU A 192 1.21 -14.50 1.44
C LEU A 192 0.11 -15.15 2.29
N CYS A 193 -0.47 -14.40 3.22
CA CYS A 193 -1.57 -14.87 4.08
C CYS A 193 -2.81 -15.20 3.24
N GLY A 194 -3.17 -14.35 2.28
CA GLY A 194 -4.29 -14.55 1.37
C GLY A 194 -4.14 -15.82 0.52
N CYS A 195 -2.97 -16.05 -0.05
CA CYS A 195 -2.70 -17.27 -0.81
C CYS A 195 -2.82 -18.52 0.08
N ARG A 196 -2.30 -18.48 1.30
CA ARG A 196 -2.45 -19.59 2.25
C ARG A 196 -3.90 -19.83 2.63
N ALA A 197 -4.65 -18.78 2.87
CA ALA A 197 -6.09 -18.87 3.17
C ALA A 197 -6.88 -19.51 2.01
N LEU A 198 -6.55 -19.17 0.75
CA LEU A 198 -7.15 -19.79 -0.43
C LEU A 198 -6.82 -21.29 -0.51
N GLU A 199 -5.60 -21.70 -0.20
CA GLU A 199 -5.19 -23.10 -0.18
C GLU A 199 -5.98 -23.91 0.85
N LEU A 200 -6.19 -23.36 2.04
CA LEU A 200 -6.99 -23.96 3.10
C LEU A 200 -8.49 -24.07 2.76
N ARG A 201 -8.96 -23.32 1.76
CA ARG A 201 -10.36 -23.36 1.26
C ARG A 201 -10.52 -24.25 0.03
N ARG A 202 -9.46 -24.83 -0.52
CA ARG A 202 -9.59 -25.77 -1.65
C ARG A 202 -10.50 -26.94 -1.28
N PRO A 203 -11.33 -27.45 -2.21
CA PRO A 203 -11.31 -27.22 -3.66
C PRO A 203 -12.09 -26.00 -4.14
N LEU A 204 -12.67 -25.16 -3.25
CA LEU A 204 -13.38 -23.95 -3.64
C LEU A 204 -12.40 -22.96 -4.30
N LYS A 205 -12.77 -22.44 -5.48
CA LYS A 205 -11.96 -21.46 -6.20
C LYS A 205 -12.44 -20.04 -5.91
N ALA A 206 -11.50 -19.13 -5.90
CA ALA A 206 -11.77 -17.69 -5.86
C ALA A 206 -12.27 -17.20 -7.24
N GLY A 207 -12.49 -15.89 -7.39
CA GLY A 207 -12.80 -15.29 -8.67
C GLY A 207 -11.61 -15.34 -9.63
N GLU A 208 -11.88 -15.21 -10.93
CA GLU A 208 -10.88 -15.34 -11.99
C GLU A 208 -9.67 -14.45 -11.77
N GLY A 209 -9.88 -13.15 -11.51
CA GLY A 209 -8.78 -12.23 -11.26
C GLY A 209 -8.02 -12.56 -9.97
N THR A 210 -8.70 -13.06 -8.94
CA THR A 210 -8.05 -13.50 -7.70
C THR A 210 -7.21 -14.77 -7.92
N GLU A 211 -7.66 -15.72 -8.74
CA GLU A 211 -6.86 -16.90 -9.10
C GLU A 211 -5.64 -16.53 -9.96
N MET A 212 -5.75 -15.55 -10.86
CA MET A 212 -4.61 -15.04 -11.61
C MET A 212 -3.57 -14.42 -10.67
N LEU A 213 -3.99 -13.60 -9.71
CA LEU A 213 -3.12 -13.02 -8.68
C LEU A 213 -2.48 -14.11 -7.81
N TYR A 214 -3.26 -15.10 -7.36
CA TYR A 214 -2.75 -16.26 -6.63
C TYR A 214 -1.63 -16.95 -7.41
N GLY A 215 -1.85 -17.25 -8.69
CA GLY A 215 -0.84 -17.86 -9.55
C GLY A 215 0.42 -17.02 -9.72
N ALA A 216 0.28 -15.69 -9.84
CA ALA A 216 1.42 -14.78 -9.91
C ALA A 216 2.25 -14.77 -8.62
N VAL A 217 1.58 -14.66 -7.47
CA VAL A 217 2.23 -14.69 -6.15
C VAL A 217 2.95 -16.01 -5.93
N ARG A 218 2.33 -17.15 -6.28
CA ARG A 218 2.93 -18.49 -6.07
C ARG A 218 4.09 -18.82 -7.02
N ARG A 219 4.21 -18.13 -8.14
CA ARG A 219 5.44 -18.20 -8.97
C ARG A 219 6.63 -17.49 -8.33
N ILE A 220 6.39 -16.46 -7.51
CA ILE A 220 7.43 -15.73 -6.79
C ILE A 220 7.74 -16.41 -5.45
N ALA A 221 6.71 -16.78 -4.71
CA ALA A 221 6.77 -17.32 -3.36
C ALA A 221 5.98 -18.64 -3.31
N SER A 222 6.67 -19.77 -3.46
CA SER A 222 6.05 -21.12 -3.39
C SER A 222 5.35 -21.34 -2.04
N ALA A 223 4.33 -22.19 -2.03
CA ALA A 223 3.64 -22.58 -0.81
C ALA A 223 4.64 -23.30 0.14
N PRO A 224 4.73 -22.88 1.42
CA PRO A 224 5.61 -23.54 2.36
C PRO A 224 5.03 -24.87 2.83
N GLU A 225 5.90 -25.85 3.05
CA GLU A 225 5.60 -27.06 3.80
C GLU A 225 6.04 -26.82 5.26
N GLY A 226 5.07 -26.63 6.16
CA GLY A 226 5.33 -26.30 7.56
C GLY A 226 5.85 -24.87 7.78
N ASP A 227 6.39 -24.64 8.98
CA ASP A 227 6.97 -23.34 9.35
C ASP A 227 8.26 -23.04 8.58
N ARG A 228 8.30 -21.86 7.95
CA ARG A 228 9.49 -21.36 7.24
C ARG A 228 9.65 -19.85 7.42
N PRO A 229 10.89 -19.31 7.33
CA PRO A 229 11.11 -17.88 7.32
C PRO A 229 10.35 -17.20 6.18
N LEU A 230 9.59 -16.14 6.50
CA LEU A 230 8.81 -15.37 5.52
C LEU A 230 9.59 -14.19 4.93
N GLN A 231 10.80 -13.88 5.44
CA GLN A 231 11.57 -12.71 5.05
C GLN A 231 11.85 -12.67 3.53
N GLY A 232 12.48 -13.71 2.99
CA GLY A 232 12.82 -13.76 1.56
C GLY A 232 11.59 -13.61 0.65
N PRO A 233 10.55 -14.44 0.82
CA PRO A 233 9.29 -14.29 0.09
C PRO A 233 8.64 -12.91 0.23
N CYS A 234 8.65 -12.31 1.42
CA CYS A 234 8.12 -10.98 1.66
C CYS A 234 8.91 -9.91 0.89
N GLU A 235 10.24 -9.95 0.93
CA GLU A 235 11.10 -8.99 0.22
C GLU A 235 10.95 -9.08 -1.30
N GLU A 236 10.84 -10.29 -1.85
CA GLU A 236 10.63 -10.51 -3.29
C GLU A 236 9.26 -9.99 -3.74
N LEU A 237 8.22 -10.30 -2.98
CA LEU A 237 6.87 -9.81 -3.27
C LEU A 237 6.76 -8.29 -3.08
N ALA A 238 7.43 -7.69 -2.09
CA ALA A 238 7.45 -6.24 -1.90
C ALA A 238 8.10 -5.54 -3.11
N ARG A 239 9.22 -6.08 -3.64
CA ARG A 239 9.82 -5.60 -4.89
C ARG A 239 8.87 -5.76 -6.08
N TRP A 240 8.17 -6.88 -6.17
CA TRP A 240 7.19 -7.11 -7.22
C TRP A 240 6.01 -6.12 -7.13
N VAL A 241 5.52 -5.83 -5.93
CA VAL A 241 4.45 -4.81 -5.69
C VAL A 241 4.89 -3.44 -6.21
N LEU A 242 6.15 -3.03 -5.94
CA LEU A 242 6.69 -1.74 -6.36
C LEU A 242 7.10 -1.66 -7.85
N SER A 243 7.17 -2.79 -8.55
CA SER A 243 7.64 -2.85 -9.94
C SER A 243 6.61 -2.43 -11.00
N GLY A 244 5.35 -2.21 -10.61
CA GLY A 244 4.24 -2.01 -11.55
C GLY A 244 3.70 -3.29 -12.20
N ALA A 245 4.31 -4.46 -11.95
CA ALA A 245 3.83 -5.72 -12.50
C ALA A 245 2.41 -6.12 -12.03
N PRO A 246 2.00 -5.87 -10.78
CA PRO A 246 0.61 -6.08 -10.36
C PRO A 246 -0.40 -5.25 -11.14
N GLN A 247 -0.04 -4.03 -11.55
CA GLN A 247 -0.91 -3.18 -12.35
C GLN A 247 -1.17 -3.78 -13.72
N LYS A 248 -0.15 -4.30 -14.40
CA LYS A 248 -0.32 -4.97 -15.71
C LYS A 248 -1.23 -6.19 -15.59
N LEU A 249 -1.03 -7.01 -14.55
CA LEU A 249 -1.90 -8.16 -14.28
C LEU A 249 -3.35 -7.72 -14.03
N ALA A 250 -3.55 -6.61 -13.32
CA ALA A 250 -4.87 -6.05 -13.06
C ALA A 250 -5.56 -5.56 -14.36
N GLU A 251 -4.81 -4.95 -15.26
CA GLU A 251 -5.30 -4.49 -16.57
C GLU A 251 -5.74 -5.67 -17.46
N GLU A 252 -5.01 -6.78 -17.45
CA GLU A 252 -5.40 -8.02 -18.14
C GLU A 252 -6.77 -8.54 -17.67
N VAL A 253 -7.00 -8.56 -16.33
CA VAL A 253 -8.28 -8.98 -15.74
C VAL A 253 -9.42 -8.02 -16.10
N LEU A 254 -9.14 -6.71 -16.17
CA LEU A 254 -10.17 -5.70 -16.44
C LEU A 254 -10.54 -5.60 -17.93
N SER A 255 -9.70 -6.14 -18.83
CA SER A 255 -9.93 -6.15 -20.27
C SER A 255 -10.58 -7.45 -20.78
N SER A 256 -10.66 -8.49 -19.93
CA SER A 256 -11.32 -9.78 -20.21
C SER A 256 -12.79 -9.77 -19.77
#